data_7796d03d046e423cc0efd8f73615d8f7
#
_entry.id   7796d03d046e423cc0efd8f73615d8f7
#
_cell.length_a   1.000
_cell.length_b   1.000
_cell.length_c   1.000
_cell.angle_alpha   90.00
_cell.angle_beta   90.00
_cell.angle_gamma   90.00
#
_symmetry.space_group_name_H-M   'P 1'
#
loop_
_entity.id
_entity.type
_entity.pdbx_description
1 polymer ?
#
loop_
_entity_poly.entity_id
_entity_poly.type
_entity_poly.pdbx_seq_one_letter_code
_entity_poly.pdbx_strand_id
1 'polypeptide(L)'
;MIKRQTKSGVLRGPGTFSGVFPGAFPGTALLLVLLLAGALGGCSTVTGWFSDAKEPPLPGDRISVLLHQRTLSADPELADVQVLLPAPEPNADWPQSGGYPNHAMHHMMVPETLSKAWSVDIGDGVDDDVRLSGSPVVAGGRIYVMDSTSVVNAFDTKDGNRLWETDLTPDEEDEGHISGGLAYDQGRLFVSTGFAQVIALDAETGAEIWREKVSGPSRAAPTVRGGRVFVVTVDNRLFAINAENGAGLWTHSGISETASILGSASPAVGGGVVVVPYTSGELVALKTTNGRVLWQESLASVRRTDVVSNLAHIRGRPMIDRGRVIAISHGGLMAAIDLRSGRRLWQKDIGGLQSPWVAGDYIYVITNDAEIACVSRQDGRIQWVRALPRYEDPENQEDSIIWTGPLLASDRLIIAGSHGKAMAISPYTGRFLGTVEMPDGVSVPPVIAGGSIYFLADDAELVVYR
;
A
#
# COMPACT_ATOMS: atom_id res chain seq x y z
N MET A 1 -2.59 48.31 -26.89
CA MET A 1 -3.53 49.41 -27.09
C MET A 1 -4.90 48.96 -26.68
N ILE A 2 -5.51 49.69 -25.77
CA ILE A 2 -6.88 49.82 -25.23
C ILE A 2 -7.08 48.94 -24.00
N LYS A 3 -6.84 49.45 -22.88
CA LYS A 3 -7.48 50.35 -21.83
C LYS A 3 -8.56 49.70 -21.00
N ARG A 4 -8.18 49.59 -19.73
CA ARG A 4 -8.98 49.44 -18.49
C ARG A 4 -10.28 50.26 -18.44
N GLN A 5 -11.30 49.79 -17.75
CA GLN A 5 -12.09 50.68 -16.88
C GLN A 5 -12.59 49.96 -15.62
N THR A 6 -12.12 50.49 -14.51
CA THR A 6 -12.69 50.44 -13.15
C THR A 6 -13.93 51.26 -13.03
N LYS A 7 -14.93 50.85 -12.23
CA LYS A 7 -15.89 51.81 -11.59
C LYS A 7 -16.19 51.37 -10.17
N SER A 8 -15.81 52.23 -9.27
CA SER A 8 -16.20 52.42 -7.86
C SER A 8 -17.51 53.20 -7.76
N GLY A 9 -18.21 53.08 -6.63
CA GLY A 9 -19.30 54.01 -6.19
C GLY A 9 -20.12 53.35 -5.07
N VAL A 10 -19.88 53.66 -3.87
CA VAL A 10 -20.17 54.76 -2.97
C VAL A 10 -21.52 54.58 -2.21
N LEU A 11 -21.37 54.41 -0.92
CA LEU A 11 -22.17 54.68 0.29
C LEU A 11 -23.42 55.60 0.17
N ARG A 12 -24.48 55.24 0.90
CA ARG A 12 -25.27 56.15 1.71
C ARG A 12 -26.08 55.42 2.80
N GLY A 13 -26.13 55.82 3.92
CA GLY A 13 -26.32 55.82 5.28
C GLY A 13 -27.74 56.36 5.71
N PRO A 14 -28.01 56.69 6.99
CA PRO A 14 -29.11 56.09 7.74
C PRO A 14 -30.31 56.99 7.87
N GLY A 15 -31.51 56.40 8.03
CA GLY A 15 -32.74 57.07 8.33
C GLY A 15 -33.23 56.75 9.75
N THR A 16 -33.17 57.75 10.60
CA THR A 16 -33.79 57.78 11.93
C THR A 16 -35.29 58.04 11.80
N PHE A 17 -36.12 57.23 12.48
CA PHE A 17 -37.49 57.60 12.80
C PHE A 17 -37.69 57.50 14.30
N SER A 18 -37.97 58.72 14.90
CA SER A 18 -38.43 58.88 16.24
C SER A 18 -39.97 58.72 16.28
N GLY A 19 -40.42 57.82 17.13
CA GLY A 19 -41.86 57.72 17.49
C GLY A 19 -42.00 57.57 18.99
N VAL A 20 -42.49 58.63 19.60
CA VAL A 20 -42.87 58.74 21.03
C VAL A 20 -44.22 58.09 21.23
N PHE A 21 -44.33 57.17 22.20
CA PHE A 21 -45.61 56.77 22.81
C PHE A 21 -45.51 56.73 24.34
N PRO A 22 -46.51 57.26 25.05
CA PRO A 22 -46.47 57.29 26.48
C PRO A 22 -47.28 56.17 27.15
N GLY A 23 -46.84 55.77 28.30
CA GLY A 23 -47.66 55.25 29.39
C GLY A 23 -47.99 53.75 29.36
N ALA A 24 -47.30 52.95 30.17
CA ALA A 24 -47.76 51.62 30.55
C ALA A 24 -47.43 51.29 32.00
N PHE A 25 -48.40 50.72 32.64
CA PHE A 25 -48.53 50.37 34.06
C PHE A 25 -47.42 49.40 34.61
N PRO A 26 -47.01 49.54 35.88
CA PRO A 26 -45.90 48.81 36.46
C PRO A 26 -46.26 47.41 37.03
N GLY A 27 -47.30 46.75 36.55
CA GLY A 27 -47.67 45.44 37.09
C GLY A 27 -47.37 44.24 36.22
N THR A 28 -47.29 44.43 34.93
CA THR A 28 -47.12 43.34 33.97
C THR A 28 -45.61 42.98 33.65
N ALA A 29 -44.72 43.93 33.94
CA ALA A 29 -43.25 43.68 33.69
C ALA A 29 -42.64 42.68 34.66
N LEU A 30 -43.19 42.63 35.92
CA LEU A 30 -42.66 41.70 36.93
C LEU A 30 -43.00 40.21 36.63
N LEU A 31 -44.17 39.98 36.02
CA LEU A 31 -44.64 38.66 35.67
C LEU A 31 -43.90 38.10 34.44
N LEU A 32 -43.54 38.97 33.50
CA LEU A 32 -42.75 38.53 32.30
C LEU A 32 -41.29 38.26 32.62
N VAL A 33 -40.68 38.98 33.55
CA VAL A 33 -39.29 38.70 34.01
C VAL A 33 -39.22 37.43 34.84
N LEU A 34 -40.25 37.12 35.65
CA LEU A 34 -40.29 35.84 36.38
C LEU A 34 -40.55 34.62 35.47
N LEU A 35 -41.30 34.78 34.36
CA LEU A 35 -41.49 33.73 33.36
C LEU A 35 -40.25 33.54 32.48
N LEU A 36 -39.49 34.59 32.15
CA LEU A 36 -38.22 34.48 31.46
C LEU A 36 -37.09 33.91 32.33
N ALA A 37 -37.08 34.22 33.63
CA ALA A 37 -36.11 33.65 34.58
C ALA A 37 -36.36 32.17 34.85
N GLY A 38 -37.61 31.69 34.77
CA GLY A 38 -37.94 30.26 34.83
C GLY A 38 -37.57 29.46 33.57
N ALA A 39 -37.47 30.12 32.39
CA ALA A 39 -37.08 29.49 31.15
C ALA A 39 -35.54 29.36 30.99
N LEU A 40 -34.75 30.16 31.72
CA LEU A 40 -33.28 30.09 31.68
C LEU A 40 -32.65 29.11 32.71
N GLY A 41 -33.45 28.64 33.68
CA GLY A 41 -33.02 27.67 34.69
C GLY A 41 -33.19 26.20 34.30
N GLY A 42 -33.76 25.90 33.14
CA GLY A 42 -34.09 24.54 32.69
C GLY A 42 -33.12 23.88 31.72
N CYS A 43 -32.02 24.55 31.34
CA CYS A 43 -31.11 23.98 30.32
C CYS A 43 -30.03 23.01 30.81
N SER A 44 -29.94 22.75 32.11
CA SER A 44 -28.97 21.76 32.63
C SER A 44 -29.50 20.34 32.77
N THR A 45 -30.82 20.14 32.61
CA THR A 45 -31.42 18.79 32.73
C THR A 45 -31.79 18.14 31.40
N VAL A 46 -31.71 18.89 30.27
CA VAL A 46 -32.06 18.32 28.94
C VAL A 46 -30.83 17.87 28.17
N THR A 47 -29.61 18.34 28.52
CA THR A 47 -28.35 17.86 27.91
C THR A 47 -27.97 16.44 28.35
N GLY A 48 -28.53 15.93 29.48
CA GLY A 48 -28.33 14.54 29.91
C GLY A 48 -29.20 13.53 29.15
N TRP A 49 -30.18 13.99 28.34
CA TRP A 49 -31.05 13.05 27.62
C TRP A 49 -30.57 12.77 26.18
N PHE A 50 -29.53 13.47 25.71
CA PHE A 50 -28.83 13.23 24.46
C PHE A 50 -27.34 12.93 24.66
N SER A 51 -26.85 12.81 25.88
CA SER A 51 -25.58 12.16 26.13
C SER A 51 -25.86 10.67 26.12
N ASP A 52 -25.27 9.93 25.16
CA ASP A 52 -25.14 8.48 25.22
C ASP A 52 -24.40 8.10 26.51
N ALA A 53 -25.17 7.99 27.62
CA ALA A 53 -24.69 7.30 28.79
C ALA A 53 -24.46 5.86 28.31
N LYS A 54 -23.18 5.50 28.07
CA LYS A 54 -22.81 4.10 27.80
C LYS A 54 -23.45 3.27 28.90
N GLU A 55 -24.44 2.47 28.54
CA GLU A 55 -25.04 1.52 29.47
C GLU A 55 -23.91 0.66 30.06
N PRO A 56 -23.90 0.42 31.37
CA PRO A 56 -22.88 -0.45 31.97
C PRO A 56 -22.92 -1.79 31.23
N PRO A 57 -21.74 -2.32 30.87
CA PRO A 57 -21.67 -3.58 30.13
C PRO A 57 -22.39 -4.67 30.92
N LEU A 58 -23.29 -5.38 30.26
CA LEU A 58 -23.99 -6.51 30.84
C LEU A 58 -22.97 -7.51 31.43
N PRO A 59 -23.14 -7.97 32.67
CA PRO A 59 -22.24 -8.94 33.28
C PRO A 59 -22.32 -10.28 32.55
N GLY A 60 -21.17 -10.83 32.14
CA GLY A 60 -21.01 -12.10 31.46
C GLY A 60 -19.93 -12.08 30.41
N ASP A 61 -19.32 -13.23 30.14
CA ASP A 61 -18.41 -13.40 29.02
C ASP A 61 -19.18 -13.23 27.70
N ARG A 62 -18.84 -12.21 26.95
CA ARG A 62 -19.44 -11.96 25.63
C ARG A 62 -18.88 -12.96 24.64
N ILE A 63 -19.64 -14.01 24.37
CA ILE A 63 -19.38 -14.87 23.21
C ILE A 63 -19.88 -14.09 21.99
N SER A 64 -18.98 -13.73 21.07
CA SER A 64 -19.36 -13.11 19.80
C SER A 64 -20.33 -14.02 19.05
N VAL A 65 -21.58 -13.57 18.87
CA VAL A 65 -22.60 -14.30 18.10
C VAL A 65 -22.36 -14.21 16.60
N LEU A 66 -21.43 -13.35 16.16
CA LEU A 66 -20.98 -13.30 14.78
C LEU A 66 -20.00 -14.45 14.54
N LEU A 67 -20.55 -15.62 14.26
CA LEU A 67 -19.85 -16.85 13.82
C LEU A 67 -19.03 -16.68 12.52
N HIS A 68 -18.74 -15.46 12.10
CA HIS A 68 -18.13 -15.14 10.82
C HIS A 68 -16.80 -14.38 10.91
N GLN A 69 -16.29 -14.10 12.08
CA GLN A 69 -14.87 -13.74 12.22
C GLN A 69 -14.07 -15.04 12.12
N ARG A 70 -13.77 -15.45 10.90
CA ARG A 70 -12.85 -16.55 10.65
C ARG A 70 -11.45 -16.07 10.95
N THR A 71 -11.02 -16.20 12.19
CA THR A 71 -9.60 -16.24 12.52
C THR A 71 -9.00 -17.48 11.87
N LEU A 72 -7.90 -17.31 11.16
CA LEU A 72 -7.14 -18.44 10.65
C LEU A 72 -6.71 -19.32 11.82
N SER A 73 -6.68 -20.63 11.61
CA SER A 73 -6.17 -21.57 12.60
C SER A 73 -5.04 -22.39 12.01
N ALA A 74 -4.00 -22.61 12.82
CA ALA A 74 -2.93 -23.54 12.48
C ALA A 74 -3.51 -24.96 12.32
N ASP A 75 -2.94 -25.72 11.40
CA ASP A 75 -3.31 -27.11 11.20
C ASP A 75 -2.77 -27.96 12.38
N PRO A 76 -3.65 -28.64 13.16
CA PRO A 76 -3.22 -29.42 14.32
C PRO A 76 -2.21 -30.53 13.97
N GLU A 77 -2.26 -31.09 12.77
CA GLU A 77 -1.31 -32.12 12.32
C GLU A 77 0.10 -31.58 12.08
N LEU A 78 0.26 -30.27 11.97
CA LEU A 78 1.55 -29.62 11.80
C LEU A 78 2.15 -29.09 13.13
N ALA A 79 1.47 -29.29 14.26
CA ALA A 79 1.90 -28.74 15.56
C ALA A 79 3.35 -29.11 15.94
N ASP A 80 3.78 -30.32 15.61
CA ASP A 80 5.12 -30.84 15.92
C ASP A 80 6.11 -30.70 14.73
N VAL A 81 5.65 -30.16 13.60
CA VAL A 81 6.48 -29.98 12.42
C VAL A 81 7.27 -28.67 12.51
N GLN A 82 8.58 -28.75 12.53
CA GLN A 82 9.44 -27.57 12.59
C GLN A 82 9.51 -26.87 11.22
N VAL A 83 9.41 -25.55 11.23
CA VAL A 83 9.70 -24.72 10.06
C VAL A 83 11.21 -24.76 9.81
N LEU A 84 11.62 -25.20 8.62
CA LEU A 84 13.02 -25.25 8.19
C LEU A 84 13.20 -24.27 7.03
N LEU A 85 14.07 -23.28 7.21
CA LEU A 85 14.39 -22.29 6.20
C LEU A 85 15.76 -22.51 5.60
N PRO A 86 15.98 -22.15 4.33
CA PRO A 86 17.32 -22.07 3.77
C PRO A 86 18.16 -21.05 4.55
N ALA A 87 19.47 -21.18 4.52
CA ALA A 87 20.36 -20.19 5.10
C ALA A 87 20.11 -18.80 4.45
N PRO A 88 20.32 -17.71 5.20
CA PRO A 88 20.23 -16.37 4.62
C PRO A 88 21.30 -16.16 3.55
N GLU A 89 20.92 -15.55 2.42
CA GLU A 89 21.81 -15.25 1.31
C GLU A 89 22.00 -13.73 1.17
N PRO A 90 23.23 -13.24 0.90
CA PRO A 90 23.45 -11.81 0.66
C PRO A 90 22.85 -11.40 -0.67
N ASN A 91 22.23 -10.24 -0.71
CA ASN A 91 21.81 -9.56 -1.93
C ASN A 91 22.41 -8.15 -1.98
N ALA A 92 23.06 -7.81 -3.08
CA ALA A 92 23.66 -6.49 -3.26
C ALA A 92 22.60 -5.45 -3.63
N ASP A 93 21.60 -5.86 -4.40
CA ASP A 93 20.65 -4.98 -5.05
C ASP A 93 19.19 -5.39 -4.74
N TRP A 94 18.30 -4.40 -4.86
CA TRP A 94 16.84 -4.55 -4.87
C TRP A 94 16.29 -3.76 -6.07
N PRO A 95 16.46 -4.30 -7.30
CA PRO A 95 16.31 -3.49 -8.51
C PRO A 95 14.88 -3.12 -8.88
N GLN A 96 13.87 -3.78 -8.33
CA GLN A 96 12.47 -3.58 -8.71
C GLN A 96 11.54 -3.75 -7.50
N SER A 97 10.29 -3.35 -7.65
CA SER A 97 9.26 -3.60 -6.66
C SER A 97 9.15 -5.10 -6.37
N GLY A 98 9.36 -5.49 -5.11
CA GLY A 98 9.45 -6.90 -4.71
C GLY A 98 10.80 -7.56 -4.97
N GLY A 99 11.84 -6.80 -5.29
CA GLY A 99 13.21 -7.25 -5.51
C GLY A 99 13.49 -7.62 -6.95
N TYR A 100 13.43 -8.90 -7.31
CA TYR A 100 13.62 -9.37 -8.68
C TYR A 100 12.31 -9.38 -9.48
N PRO A 101 12.37 -9.44 -10.82
CA PRO A 101 11.16 -9.45 -11.66
C PRO A 101 10.15 -10.55 -11.37
N ASN A 102 10.56 -11.65 -10.75
CA ASN A 102 9.71 -12.76 -10.33
C ASN A 102 9.14 -12.59 -8.91
N HIS A 103 9.54 -11.53 -8.19
CA HIS A 103 9.16 -11.15 -6.82
C HIS A 103 9.54 -12.19 -5.74
N ALA A 104 10.48 -13.10 -6.00
CA ALA A 104 10.92 -14.11 -5.06
C ALA A 104 12.36 -13.83 -4.59
N MET A 105 12.49 -13.23 -3.40
CA MET A 105 13.77 -12.86 -2.77
C MET A 105 14.23 -13.86 -1.71
N HIS A 106 13.38 -14.76 -1.30
CA HIS A 106 13.65 -15.83 -0.33
C HIS A 106 14.13 -15.31 1.04
N HIS A 107 15.26 -15.82 1.55
CA HIS A 107 15.82 -15.50 2.86
C HIS A 107 17.06 -14.64 2.68
N MET A 108 16.93 -13.34 2.94
CA MET A 108 18.03 -12.39 2.75
C MET A 108 18.90 -12.29 3.99
N MET A 109 20.14 -11.85 3.79
CA MET A 109 21.10 -11.65 4.87
C MET A 109 21.16 -10.18 5.29
N VAL A 110 21.03 -9.94 6.60
CA VAL A 110 21.34 -8.66 7.27
C VAL A 110 22.13 -8.95 8.55
N PRO A 111 22.84 -7.97 9.13
CA PRO A 111 23.53 -8.15 10.41
C PRO A 111 22.60 -8.60 11.53
N GLU A 112 23.15 -9.31 12.50
CA GLU A 112 22.40 -9.75 13.68
C GLU A 112 21.89 -8.56 14.50
N THR A 113 22.75 -7.57 14.70
CA THR A 113 22.41 -6.30 15.36
C THR A 113 22.34 -5.20 14.32
N LEU A 114 21.21 -4.52 14.26
CA LEU A 114 20.96 -3.41 13.37
C LEU A 114 20.90 -2.09 14.17
N SER A 115 21.51 -1.05 13.64
CA SER A 115 21.43 0.31 14.17
C SER A 115 21.10 1.30 13.06
N LYS A 116 20.45 2.42 13.40
CA LYS A 116 20.20 3.51 12.42
C LYS A 116 21.55 4.01 11.91
N ALA A 117 21.78 3.88 10.61
CA ALA A 117 23.01 4.31 9.96
C ALA A 117 22.91 5.78 9.53
N TRP A 118 21.83 6.14 8.88
CA TRP A 118 21.51 7.49 8.46
C TRP A 118 20.03 7.60 8.11
N SER A 119 19.55 8.82 7.93
CA SER A 119 18.25 9.12 7.33
C SER A 119 18.34 10.38 6.51
N VAL A 120 17.44 10.52 5.52
CA VAL A 120 17.39 11.66 4.62
C VAL A 120 15.95 11.92 4.19
N ASP A 121 15.60 13.18 4.07
CA ASP A 121 14.37 13.65 3.48
C ASP A 121 14.44 13.53 1.95
N ILE A 122 13.44 12.90 1.33
CA ILE A 122 13.36 12.65 -0.11
C ILE A 122 12.47 13.65 -0.85
N GLY A 123 11.76 14.54 -0.17
CA GLY A 123 10.82 15.51 -0.76
C GLY A 123 9.46 15.50 -0.06
N ASP A 124 8.39 15.43 -0.84
CA ASP A 124 7.02 15.50 -0.31
C ASP A 124 6.50 14.12 0.13
N GLY A 125 5.92 14.09 1.33
CA GLY A 125 5.36 12.90 1.96
C GLY A 125 3.89 12.65 1.61
N VAL A 126 3.23 11.85 2.44
CA VAL A 126 1.80 11.55 2.34
C VAL A 126 1.01 12.75 2.85
N ASP A 127 -0.05 13.13 2.12
CA ASP A 127 -1.02 14.15 2.47
C ASP A 127 -2.44 13.64 2.20
N ASP A 128 -3.47 14.48 2.38
CA ASP A 128 -4.87 14.10 2.17
C ASP A 128 -5.13 13.56 0.76
N ASP A 129 -4.51 14.14 -0.26
CA ASP A 129 -4.74 13.84 -1.67
C ASP A 129 -3.63 12.98 -2.32
N VAL A 130 -2.43 12.92 -1.75
CA VAL A 130 -1.27 12.22 -2.33
C VAL A 130 -0.73 11.12 -1.42
N ARG A 131 -0.12 10.10 -2.02
CA ARG A 131 0.39 8.92 -1.31
C ARG A 131 1.72 8.46 -1.90
N LEU A 132 2.60 8.01 -1.02
CA LEU A 132 3.76 7.22 -1.42
C LEU A 132 3.27 5.83 -1.85
N SER A 133 3.57 5.42 -3.08
CA SER A 133 3.12 4.14 -3.64
C SER A 133 4.26 3.21 -4.05
N GLY A 134 5.42 3.77 -4.35
CA GLY A 134 6.61 3.06 -4.79
C GLY A 134 7.58 2.77 -3.65
N SER A 135 7.94 1.50 -3.44
CA SER A 135 9.07 1.17 -2.56
C SER A 135 10.39 1.64 -3.18
N PRO A 136 11.40 1.96 -2.36
CA PRO A 136 12.74 2.27 -2.83
C PRO A 136 13.31 1.18 -3.76
N VAL A 137 14.19 1.57 -4.67
CA VAL A 137 14.96 0.69 -5.55
C VAL A 137 16.44 0.88 -5.22
N VAL A 138 17.16 -0.21 -5.02
CA VAL A 138 18.59 -0.17 -4.72
C VAL A 138 19.35 -0.93 -5.81
N ALA A 139 20.28 -0.25 -6.46
CA ALA A 139 21.14 -0.87 -7.49
C ALA A 139 22.46 -0.11 -7.65
N GLY A 140 23.54 -0.85 -7.81
CA GLY A 140 24.84 -0.28 -8.11
C GLY A 140 25.37 0.70 -7.05
N GLY A 141 25.05 0.51 -5.77
CA GLY A 141 25.44 1.38 -4.67
C GLY A 141 24.64 2.67 -4.56
N ARG A 142 23.54 2.78 -5.29
CA ARG A 142 22.59 3.91 -5.24
C ARG A 142 21.22 3.45 -4.80
N ILE A 143 20.50 4.32 -4.14
CA ILE A 143 19.09 4.14 -3.83
C ILE A 143 18.29 5.19 -4.59
N TYR A 144 17.23 4.74 -5.23
CA TYR A 144 16.31 5.56 -6.00
C TYR A 144 14.95 5.53 -5.32
N VAL A 145 14.39 6.69 -5.10
CA VAL A 145 13.09 6.88 -4.48
C VAL A 145 12.31 7.91 -5.27
N MET A 146 11.01 7.82 -5.20
CA MET A 146 10.09 8.80 -5.76
C MET A 146 9.18 9.28 -4.65
N ASP A 147 9.07 10.57 -4.48
CA ASP A 147 8.18 11.18 -3.52
C ASP A 147 6.70 11.15 -3.96
N SER A 148 5.82 11.75 -3.19
CA SER A 148 4.38 11.75 -3.47
C SER A 148 3.99 12.65 -4.65
N THR A 149 4.84 13.60 -5.02
CA THR A 149 4.65 14.56 -6.13
C THR A 149 5.30 14.15 -7.45
N SER A 150 5.89 12.95 -7.50
CA SER A 150 6.57 12.37 -8.68
C SER A 150 7.97 12.91 -8.95
N VAL A 151 8.63 13.47 -7.95
CA VAL A 151 10.05 13.81 -8.01
C VAL A 151 10.88 12.57 -7.68
N VAL A 152 11.77 12.20 -8.58
CA VAL A 152 12.68 11.05 -8.41
C VAL A 152 14.02 11.54 -7.91
N ASN A 153 14.47 10.95 -6.82
CA ASN A 153 15.74 11.25 -6.17
C ASN A 153 16.66 10.03 -6.19
N ALA A 154 17.94 10.24 -6.37
CA ALA A 154 18.99 9.26 -6.17
C ALA A 154 19.94 9.67 -5.05
N PHE A 155 20.24 8.71 -4.16
CA PHE A 155 21.17 8.91 -3.05
C PHE A 155 22.26 7.83 -3.07
N ASP A 156 23.44 8.17 -2.52
CA ASP A 156 24.48 7.17 -2.25
C ASP A 156 24.04 6.28 -1.08
N THR A 157 24.12 4.96 -1.24
CA THR A 157 23.72 4.01 -0.19
C THR A 157 24.61 4.08 1.05
N LYS A 158 25.83 4.64 0.99
CA LYS A 158 26.78 4.67 2.11
C LYS A 158 26.42 5.70 3.16
N ASP A 159 26.06 6.90 2.71
CA ASP A 159 25.93 8.08 3.56
C ASP A 159 24.65 8.90 3.35
N GLY A 160 23.81 8.52 2.37
CA GLY A 160 22.56 9.21 2.06
C GLY A 160 22.74 10.55 1.33
N ASN A 161 23.93 10.83 0.79
CA ASN A 161 24.13 12.06 0.01
C ASN A 161 23.32 12.00 -1.29
N ARG A 162 22.55 13.07 -1.57
CA ARG A 162 21.79 13.20 -2.80
C ARG A 162 22.74 13.33 -4.00
N LEU A 163 22.56 12.49 -5.00
CA LEU A 163 23.35 12.46 -6.23
C LEU A 163 22.71 13.28 -7.34
N TRP A 164 21.40 13.13 -7.51
CA TRP A 164 20.59 13.89 -8.46
C TRP A 164 19.10 13.84 -8.06
N GLU A 165 18.34 14.76 -8.66
CA GLU A 165 16.89 14.89 -8.50
C GLU A 165 16.28 15.19 -9.88
N THR A 166 15.11 14.63 -10.18
CA THR A 166 14.40 14.84 -11.44
C THR A 166 12.90 14.91 -11.19
N ASP A 167 12.30 16.05 -11.48
CA ASP A 167 10.84 16.21 -11.47
C ASP A 167 10.26 15.64 -12.77
N LEU A 168 9.24 14.77 -12.63
CA LEU A 168 8.58 14.12 -13.75
C LEU A 168 7.20 14.70 -14.06
N THR A 169 6.76 15.72 -13.32
CA THR A 169 5.50 16.42 -13.53
C THR A 169 5.49 17.08 -14.90
N PRO A 170 4.52 16.82 -15.78
CA PRO A 170 4.42 17.51 -17.06
C PRO A 170 4.12 19.01 -16.88
N ASP A 171 4.70 19.87 -17.71
CA ASP A 171 4.54 21.35 -17.65
C ASP A 171 3.07 21.83 -17.69
N GLU A 172 2.15 21.02 -18.21
CA GLU A 172 0.74 21.36 -18.40
C GLU A 172 -0.18 20.76 -17.33
N GLU A 173 0.36 20.00 -16.37
CA GLU A 173 -0.38 19.29 -15.35
C GLU A 173 -0.06 19.88 -13.97
N ASP A 174 -1.04 19.85 -13.07
CA ASP A 174 -0.83 20.18 -11.67
C ASP A 174 -0.27 18.95 -10.91
N GLU A 175 0.42 19.18 -9.81
CA GLU A 175 0.85 18.14 -8.86
C GLU A 175 -0.36 17.38 -8.28
N GLY A 176 -0.13 16.21 -7.67
CA GLY A 176 -1.17 15.50 -6.93
C GLY A 176 -1.69 14.23 -7.59
N HIS A 177 -1.01 13.69 -8.60
CA HIS A 177 -1.31 12.40 -9.18
C HIS A 177 -0.51 11.26 -8.54
N ILE A 178 -1.20 10.28 -7.97
CA ILE A 178 -0.56 9.10 -7.36
C ILE A 178 0.15 8.27 -8.42
N SER A 179 1.47 8.26 -8.36
CA SER A 179 2.36 7.53 -9.28
C SER A 179 2.60 6.09 -8.85
N GLY A 180 3.09 5.24 -9.78
CA GLY A 180 3.26 3.82 -9.53
C GLY A 180 4.57 3.44 -8.86
N GLY A 181 5.69 3.97 -9.31
CA GLY A 181 7.01 3.68 -8.74
C GLY A 181 8.08 3.36 -9.78
N LEU A 182 9.17 2.80 -9.30
CA LEU A 182 10.43 2.66 -10.00
C LEU A 182 10.81 1.21 -10.26
N ALA A 183 11.58 0.99 -11.33
CA ALA A 183 12.33 -0.25 -11.58
C ALA A 183 13.66 0.10 -12.23
N TYR A 184 14.72 -0.61 -11.83
CA TYR A 184 16.05 -0.48 -12.41
C TYR A 184 16.37 -1.70 -13.29
N ASP A 185 16.95 -1.47 -14.45
CA ASP A 185 17.56 -2.51 -15.28
C ASP A 185 18.66 -1.90 -16.15
N GLN A 186 19.87 -2.48 -16.11
CA GLN A 186 21.00 -2.17 -16.98
C GLN A 186 21.35 -0.66 -17.09
N GLY A 187 21.43 0.05 -15.96
CA GLY A 187 21.81 1.47 -15.91
C GLY A 187 20.68 2.43 -16.24
N ARG A 188 19.45 1.96 -16.31
CA ARG A 188 18.24 2.77 -16.54
C ARG A 188 17.26 2.61 -15.43
N LEU A 189 16.56 3.68 -15.11
CA LEU A 189 15.38 3.68 -14.27
C LEU A 189 14.14 3.79 -15.14
N PHE A 190 13.16 2.97 -14.89
CA PHE A 190 11.86 3.01 -15.53
C PHE A 190 10.84 3.43 -14.49
N VAL A 191 10.07 4.46 -14.82
CA VAL A 191 9.08 5.07 -13.92
C VAL A 191 7.71 4.97 -14.56
N SER A 192 6.72 4.54 -13.79
CA SER A 192 5.32 4.63 -14.16
C SER A 192 4.64 5.73 -13.34
N THR A 193 3.95 6.64 -13.99
CA THR A 193 3.41 7.85 -13.36
C THR A 193 1.89 7.86 -13.29
N GLY A 194 1.35 8.70 -12.40
CA GLY A 194 -0.05 9.07 -12.32
C GLY A 194 -0.55 9.87 -13.52
N PHE A 195 0.38 10.43 -14.29
CA PHE A 195 0.11 11.22 -15.52
C PHE A 195 -0.06 10.37 -16.78
N ALA A 196 -0.35 9.08 -16.65
CA ALA A 196 -0.48 8.14 -17.76
C ALA A 196 0.76 8.08 -18.67
N GLN A 197 1.96 8.09 -18.06
CA GLN A 197 3.23 8.04 -18.75
C GLN A 197 4.14 6.96 -18.16
N VAL A 198 4.98 6.41 -19.03
CA VAL A 198 6.13 5.56 -18.66
C VAL A 198 7.38 6.27 -19.15
N ILE A 199 8.34 6.44 -18.26
CA ILE A 199 9.54 7.25 -18.50
C ILE A 199 10.76 6.40 -18.24
N ALA A 200 11.77 6.48 -19.07
CA ALA A 200 13.10 5.94 -18.78
C ALA A 200 14.07 7.07 -18.51
N LEU A 201 14.79 6.95 -17.40
CA LEU A 201 15.84 7.85 -16.98
C LEU A 201 17.19 7.13 -17.02
N ASP A 202 18.24 7.87 -17.29
CA ASP A 202 19.60 7.42 -17.02
C ASP A 202 19.81 7.32 -15.51
N ALA A 203 20.16 6.16 -15.01
CA ALA A 203 20.26 5.91 -13.58
C ALA A 203 21.47 6.64 -12.93
N GLU A 204 22.44 7.07 -13.70
CA GLU A 204 23.61 7.78 -13.20
C GLU A 204 23.34 9.28 -13.03
N THR A 205 22.59 9.87 -13.94
CA THR A 205 22.42 11.33 -14.06
C THR A 205 21.01 11.82 -13.80
N GLY A 206 19.99 10.94 -13.82
CA GLY A 206 18.59 11.32 -13.76
C GLY A 206 18.02 11.88 -15.07
N ALA A 207 18.84 11.97 -16.12
CA ALA A 207 18.39 12.52 -17.41
C ALA A 207 17.35 11.63 -18.09
N GLU A 208 16.31 12.25 -18.66
CA GLU A 208 15.28 11.52 -19.41
C GLU A 208 15.87 10.96 -20.72
N ILE A 209 15.65 9.65 -20.95
CA ILE A 209 16.06 8.96 -22.18
C ILE A 209 14.89 8.90 -23.15
N TRP A 210 13.71 8.51 -22.67
CA TRP A 210 12.48 8.49 -23.43
C TRP A 210 11.26 8.56 -22.52
N ARG A 211 10.12 9.00 -23.08
CA ARG A 211 8.81 9.10 -22.43
C ARG A 211 7.75 8.59 -23.38
N GLU A 212 6.92 7.67 -22.90
CA GLU A 212 5.83 7.05 -23.68
C GLU A 212 4.49 7.23 -22.96
N LYS A 213 3.46 7.60 -23.69
CA LYS A 213 2.09 7.72 -23.15
C LYS A 213 1.38 6.37 -23.15
N VAL A 214 0.65 6.09 -22.07
CA VAL A 214 -0.20 4.91 -21.91
C VAL A 214 -1.67 5.33 -21.76
N SER A 215 -2.61 4.35 -21.71
CA SER A 215 -4.06 4.67 -21.74
C SER A 215 -4.59 5.35 -20.48
N GLY A 216 -3.88 5.27 -19.38
CA GLY A 216 -4.32 5.83 -18.12
C GLY A 216 -3.22 5.79 -17.05
N PRO A 217 -3.47 6.38 -15.88
CA PRO A 217 -2.55 6.37 -14.76
C PRO A 217 -2.08 4.97 -14.37
N SER A 218 -0.84 4.84 -13.93
CA SER A 218 -0.33 3.63 -13.30
C SER A 218 -0.08 3.87 -11.82
N ARG A 219 -0.58 2.96 -10.99
CA ARG A 219 -0.38 2.95 -9.53
C ARG A 219 0.43 1.73 -9.07
N ALA A 220 1.11 1.07 -10.00
CA ALA A 220 2.03 -0.03 -9.77
C ALA A 220 3.38 0.30 -10.39
N ALA A 221 4.47 -0.02 -9.70
CA ALA A 221 5.80 0.09 -10.28
C ALA A 221 5.92 -0.82 -11.53
N PRO A 222 6.68 -0.42 -12.54
CA PRO A 222 6.92 -1.24 -13.71
C PRO A 222 7.75 -2.48 -13.34
N THR A 223 7.63 -3.53 -14.16
CA THR A 223 8.53 -4.69 -14.07
C THR A 223 9.33 -4.79 -15.36
N VAL A 224 10.64 -4.91 -15.23
CA VAL A 224 11.54 -4.91 -16.39
C VAL A 224 12.28 -6.24 -16.48
N ARG A 225 12.21 -6.88 -17.65
CA ARG A 225 12.97 -8.10 -17.95
C ARG A 225 13.17 -8.34 -19.43
N GLY A 226 14.39 -8.67 -19.83
CA GLY A 226 14.71 -9.08 -21.19
C GLY A 226 14.41 -8.01 -22.23
N GLY A 227 14.77 -6.75 -21.93
CA GLY A 227 14.57 -5.59 -22.80
C GLY A 227 13.11 -5.15 -22.95
N ARG A 228 12.24 -5.53 -22.00
CA ARG A 228 10.81 -5.15 -21.99
C ARG A 228 10.42 -4.58 -20.65
N VAL A 229 9.67 -3.48 -20.71
CA VAL A 229 9.01 -2.84 -19.57
C VAL A 229 7.54 -3.25 -19.60
N PHE A 230 7.05 -3.80 -18.48
CA PHE A 230 5.66 -4.20 -18.30
C PHE A 230 5.00 -3.26 -17.30
N VAL A 231 3.94 -2.55 -17.74
CA VAL A 231 3.22 -1.57 -16.92
C VAL A 231 1.73 -1.89 -16.95
N VAL A 232 1.11 -1.89 -15.77
CA VAL A 232 -0.35 -2.05 -15.63
C VAL A 232 -0.96 -0.72 -15.26
N THR A 233 -1.98 -0.30 -16.01
CA THR A 233 -2.74 0.93 -15.78
C THR A 233 -4.02 0.67 -14.99
N VAL A 234 -4.59 1.72 -14.37
CA VAL A 234 -5.79 1.62 -13.52
C VAL A 234 -7.03 1.12 -14.27
N ASP A 235 -7.06 1.21 -15.60
CA ASP A 235 -8.11 0.66 -16.48
C ASP A 235 -7.90 -0.81 -16.85
N ASN A 236 -7.07 -1.54 -16.06
CA ASN A 236 -6.74 -2.96 -16.27
C ASN A 236 -6.12 -3.27 -17.64
N ARG A 237 -5.21 -2.40 -18.10
CA ARG A 237 -4.40 -2.67 -19.28
C ARG A 237 -2.95 -2.93 -18.92
N LEU A 238 -2.39 -3.96 -19.54
CA LEU A 238 -0.96 -4.22 -19.53
C LEU A 238 -0.34 -3.69 -20.83
N PHE A 239 0.70 -2.91 -20.68
CA PHE A 239 1.57 -2.46 -21.78
C PHE A 239 2.91 -3.18 -21.69
N ALA A 240 3.37 -3.73 -22.80
CA ALA A 240 4.75 -4.16 -22.96
C ALA A 240 5.45 -3.17 -23.89
N ILE A 241 6.49 -2.55 -23.38
CA ILE A 241 7.21 -1.44 -24.01
C ILE A 241 8.67 -1.87 -24.21
N ASN A 242 9.30 -1.46 -25.30
CA ASN A 242 10.73 -1.68 -25.51
C ASN A 242 11.54 -0.84 -24.54
N ALA A 243 12.35 -1.48 -23.71
CA ALA A 243 13.15 -0.81 -22.69
C ALA A 243 14.22 0.15 -23.27
N GLU A 244 14.65 -0.06 -24.50
CA GLU A 244 15.70 0.75 -25.14
C GLU A 244 15.18 2.10 -25.64
N ASN A 245 13.98 2.11 -26.26
CA ASN A 245 13.50 3.28 -27.00
C ASN A 245 12.06 3.70 -26.72
N GLY A 246 11.37 3.05 -25.77
CA GLY A 246 10.00 3.38 -25.39
C GLY A 246 8.93 2.89 -26.36
N ALA A 247 9.27 2.24 -27.48
CA ALA A 247 8.29 1.81 -28.45
C ALA A 247 7.34 0.74 -27.89
N GLY A 248 6.02 0.91 -28.07
CA GLY A 248 5.02 -0.08 -27.72
C GLY A 248 5.20 -1.38 -28.50
N LEU A 249 5.25 -2.52 -27.82
CA LEU A 249 5.42 -3.84 -28.43
C LEU A 249 4.09 -4.57 -28.57
N TRP A 250 3.32 -4.65 -27.52
CA TRP A 250 2.00 -5.26 -27.48
C TRP A 250 1.24 -4.84 -26.21
N THR A 251 -0.07 -5.02 -26.21
CA THR A 251 -0.93 -4.72 -25.05
C THR A 251 -1.87 -5.89 -24.76
N HIS A 252 -2.37 -5.96 -23.53
CA HIS A 252 -3.44 -6.86 -23.12
C HIS A 252 -4.42 -6.11 -22.23
N SER A 253 -5.72 -6.35 -22.38
CA SER A 253 -6.76 -5.74 -21.54
C SER A 253 -7.45 -6.80 -20.71
N GLY A 254 -7.49 -6.60 -19.40
CA GLY A 254 -8.35 -7.33 -18.47
C GLY A 254 -9.76 -6.76 -18.43
N ILE A 255 -10.59 -7.27 -17.52
CA ILE A 255 -11.94 -6.76 -17.30
C ILE A 255 -11.82 -5.40 -16.59
N SER A 256 -12.49 -4.38 -17.16
CA SER A 256 -12.54 -3.04 -16.57
C SER A 256 -13.52 -3.02 -15.39
N GLU A 257 -13.11 -2.45 -14.27
CA GLU A 257 -13.92 -2.27 -13.06
C GLU A 257 -14.24 -0.79 -12.83
N THR A 258 -15.44 -0.52 -12.33
CA THR A 258 -15.87 0.86 -12.01
C THR A 258 -15.35 1.35 -10.66
N ALA A 259 -14.95 0.44 -9.78
CA ALA A 259 -14.39 0.75 -8.47
C ALA A 259 -13.26 -0.24 -8.13
N SER A 260 -12.19 0.26 -7.57
CA SER A 260 -11.05 -0.55 -7.12
C SER A 260 -10.47 0.02 -5.82
N ILE A 261 -9.75 -0.82 -5.07
CA ILE A 261 -8.97 -0.39 -3.91
C ILE A 261 -7.77 0.42 -4.42
N LEU A 262 -7.39 1.47 -3.71
CA LEU A 262 -6.24 2.28 -4.06
C LEU A 262 -4.95 1.44 -4.10
N GLY A 263 -4.15 1.64 -5.17
CA GLY A 263 -2.95 0.89 -5.48
C GLY A 263 -3.20 -0.23 -6.49
N SER A 264 -2.15 -0.73 -7.07
CA SER A 264 -2.13 -1.83 -8.03
C SER A 264 -0.90 -2.71 -7.78
N ALA A 265 -0.90 -3.92 -8.28
CA ALA A 265 0.24 -4.82 -8.16
C ALA A 265 1.09 -4.81 -9.43
N SER A 266 2.42 -4.76 -9.25
CA SER A 266 3.36 -4.97 -10.34
C SER A 266 3.23 -6.39 -10.90
N PRO A 267 3.29 -6.59 -12.23
CA PRO A 267 3.27 -7.92 -12.83
C PRO A 267 4.57 -8.68 -12.51
N ALA A 268 4.46 -9.99 -12.31
CA ALA A 268 5.64 -10.85 -12.12
C ALA A 268 6.14 -11.40 -13.45
N VAL A 269 7.46 -11.45 -13.65
CA VAL A 269 8.07 -11.97 -14.88
C VAL A 269 9.06 -13.09 -14.58
N GLY A 270 8.81 -14.27 -15.14
CA GLY A 270 9.69 -15.43 -14.97
C GLY A 270 9.44 -16.51 -16.02
N GLY A 271 10.47 -17.25 -16.41
CA GLY A 271 10.33 -18.37 -17.37
C GLY A 271 9.74 -17.99 -18.75
N GLY A 272 9.90 -16.73 -19.19
CA GLY A 272 9.33 -16.26 -20.44
C GLY A 272 7.84 -15.92 -20.37
N VAL A 273 7.29 -15.88 -19.17
CA VAL A 273 5.89 -15.58 -18.86
C VAL A 273 5.83 -14.29 -18.04
N VAL A 274 4.85 -13.43 -18.34
CA VAL A 274 4.43 -12.33 -17.47
C VAL A 274 3.08 -12.71 -16.85
N VAL A 275 2.99 -12.64 -15.53
CA VAL A 275 1.77 -12.90 -14.75
C VAL A 275 1.23 -11.57 -14.26
N VAL A 276 0.04 -11.22 -14.71
CA VAL A 276 -0.57 -9.90 -14.51
C VAL A 276 -1.73 -10.02 -13.54
N PRO A 277 -1.69 -9.32 -12.41
CA PRO A 277 -2.82 -9.18 -11.51
C PRO A 277 -3.68 -8.00 -11.93
N TYR A 278 -5.01 -8.19 -11.96
CA TYR A 278 -5.97 -7.14 -12.28
C TYR A 278 -6.88 -6.82 -11.07
N THR A 279 -7.46 -5.62 -11.10
CA THR A 279 -8.39 -5.17 -10.05
C THR A 279 -9.70 -5.96 -10.05
N SER A 280 -10.05 -6.60 -11.15
CA SER A 280 -11.18 -7.53 -11.31
C SER A 280 -11.00 -8.88 -10.57
N GLY A 281 -9.80 -9.12 -10.00
CA GLY A 281 -9.45 -10.43 -9.43
C GLY A 281 -8.97 -11.44 -10.46
N GLU A 282 -8.81 -11.02 -11.71
CA GLU A 282 -8.19 -11.85 -12.74
C GLU A 282 -6.68 -11.90 -12.57
N LEU A 283 -6.13 -13.08 -12.75
CA LEU A 283 -4.70 -13.35 -12.83
C LEU A 283 -4.41 -13.97 -14.20
N VAL A 284 -3.72 -13.24 -15.06
CA VAL A 284 -3.51 -13.63 -16.45
C VAL A 284 -2.03 -13.87 -16.72
N ALA A 285 -1.70 -15.02 -17.30
CA ALA A 285 -0.34 -15.32 -17.74
C ALA A 285 -0.21 -15.15 -19.24
N LEU A 286 0.77 -14.36 -19.65
CA LEU A 286 1.02 -14.01 -21.04
C LEU A 286 2.46 -14.36 -21.43
N LYS A 287 2.67 -14.73 -22.69
CA LYS A 287 4.01 -14.88 -23.23
C LYS A 287 4.68 -13.50 -23.35
N THR A 288 5.83 -13.30 -22.72
CA THR A 288 6.53 -12.01 -22.70
C THR A 288 6.85 -11.43 -24.06
N THR A 289 7.04 -12.28 -25.08
CA THR A 289 7.49 -11.86 -26.41
C THR A 289 6.40 -11.25 -27.29
N ASN A 290 5.12 -11.63 -27.10
CA ASN A 290 4.04 -11.24 -27.99
C ASN A 290 2.65 -11.08 -27.35
N GLY A 291 2.56 -11.15 -26.04
CA GLY A 291 1.30 -10.95 -25.30
C GLY A 291 0.26 -12.06 -25.47
N ARG A 292 0.62 -13.22 -26.08
CA ARG A 292 -0.33 -14.32 -26.22
C ARG A 292 -0.71 -14.86 -24.84
N VAL A 293 -2.00 -14.95 -24.53
CA VAL A 293 -2.52 -15.56 -23.30
C VAL A 293 -2.15 -17.04 -23.29
N LEU A 294 -1.55 -17.47 -22.19
CA LEU A 294 -1.21 -18.87 -21.90
C LEU A 294 -2.30 -19.51 -21.05
N TRP A 295 -2.73 -18.80 -20.02
CA TRP A 295 -3.84 -19.18 -19.13
C TRP A 295 -4.38 -17.94 -18.41
N GLN A 296 -5.58 -18.09 -17.87
CA GLN A 296 -6.29 -17.09 -17.07
C GLN A 296 -6.97 -17.78 -15.91
N GLU A 297 -6.87 -17.20 -14.72
CA GLU A 297 -7.48 -17.65 -13.47
C GLU A 297 -8.20 -16.50 -12.79
N SER A 298 -9.18 -16.80 -11.94
CA SER A 298 -9.88 -15.81 -11.14
C SER A 298 -9.67 -16.10 -9.64
N LEU A 299 -9.24 -15.09 -8.90
CA LEU A 299 -9.14 -15.12 -7.45
C LEU A 299 -10.33 -14.42 -6.77
N ALA A 300 -11.42 -14.23 -7.49
CA ALA A 300 -12.68 -13.77 -6.91
C ALA A 300 -13.28 -14.84 -6.00
N SER A 301 -13.67 -14.46 -4.78
CA SER A 301 -14.36 -15.36 -3.86
C SER A 301 -15.79 -15.60 -4.33
N VAL A 302 -16.23 -16.86 -4.29
CA VAL A 302 -17.61 -17.24 -4.64
C VAL A 302 -18.61 -16.92 -3.51
N ARG A 303 -18.13 -16.63 -2.31
CA ARG A 303 -18.96 -16.38 -1.13
C ARG A 303 -19.32 -14.91 -0.98
N ARG A 304 -20.52 -14.55 -1.40
CA ARG A 304 -21.11 -13.21 -1.32
C ARG A 304 -21.78 -12.98 0.05
N THR A 305 -21.02 -12.68 1.09
CA THR A 305 -21.64 -12.36 2.39
C THR A 305 -21.55 -10.89 2.77
N ASP A 306 -20.57 -10.13 2.23
CA ASP A 306 -20.38 -8.71 2.53
C ASP A 306 -20.05 -7.88 1.27
N VAL A 307 -20.49 -6.63 1.27
CA VAL A 307 -20.25 -5.69 0.14
C VAL A 307 -18.76 -5.43 -0.09
N VAL A 308 -17.94 -5.45 0.97
CA VAL A 308 -16.49 -5.23 0.89
C VAL A 308 -15.75 -6.46 0.35
N SER A 309 -16.23 -7.68 0.66
CA SER A 309 -15.69 -8.93 0.10
C SER A 309 -15.98 -9.12 -1.40
N ASN A 310 -16.82 -8.26 -1.99
CA ASN A 310 -17.07 -8.25 -3.43
C ASN A 310 -15.93 -7.65 -4.26
N LEU A 311 -14.98 -6.94 -3.64
CA LEU A 311 -13.80 -6.42 -4.33
C LEU A 311 -12.74 -7.53 -4.42
N ALA A 312 -12.71 -8.22 -5.54
CA ALA A 312 -11.76 -9.30 -5.81
C ALA A 312 -10.34 -8.82 -6.12
N HIS A 313 -10.06 -7.54 -5.91
CA HIS A 313 -8.81 -6.87 -6.28
C HIS A 313 -7.56 -7.63 -5.82
N ILE A 314 -6.66 -7.92 -6.74
CA ILE A 314 -5.33 -8.47 -6.46
C ILE A 314 -4.36 -7.29 -6.33
N ARG A 315 -4.16 -6.78 -5.11
CA ARG A 315 -3.21 -5.71 -4.81
C ARG A 315 -1.83 -6.25 -4.42
N GLY A 316 -1.78 -7.43 -3.82
CA GLY A 316 -0.52 -8.12 -3.53
C GLY A 316 0.16 -8.60 -4.83
N ARG A 317 1.44 -8.29 -5.00
CA ARG A 317 2.20 -8.75 -6.17
C ARG A 317 2.21 -10.26 -6.25
N PRO A 318 1.88 -10.87 -7.39
CA PRO A 318 2.05 -12.30 -7.58
C PRO A 318 3.54 -12.64 -7.55
N MET A 319 3.88 -13.85 -7.11
CA MET A 319 5.26 -14.33 -7.07
C MET A 319 5.40 -15.55 -7.98
N ILE A 320 6.49 -15.59 -8.74
CA ILE A 320 6.85 -16.76 -9.56
C ILE A 320 8.06 -17.43 -8.93
N ASP A 321 7.88 -18.63 -8.39
CA ASP A 321 8.98 -19.39 -7.80
C ASP A 321 8.85 -20.88 -8.07
N ARG A 322 9.94 -21.52 -8.49
CA ARG A 322 10.05 -22.98 -8.78
C ARG A 322 8.86 -23.51 -9.60
N GLY A 323 8.48 -22.80 -10.68
CA GLY A 323 7.39 -23.18 -11.59
C GLY A 323 5.97 -23.01 -11.03
N ARG A 324 5.80 -22.29 -9.92
CA ARG A 324 4.51 -21.95 -9.33
C ARG A 324 4.31 -20.44 -9.31
N VAL A 325 3.06 -20.03 -9.42
CA VAL A 325 2.60 -18.67 -9.15
C VAL A 325 1.85 -18.69 -7.83
N ILE A 326 2.25 -17.84 -6.90
CA ILE A 326 1.53 -17.60 -5.65
C ILE A 326 0.88 -16.23 -5.74
N ALA A 327 -0.41 -16.17 -5.49
CA ALA A 327 -1.15 -14.91 -5.50
C ALA A 327 -2.25 -14.90 -4.41
N ILE A 328 -2.58 -13.69 -3.95
CA ILE A 328 -3.59 -13.43 -2.93
C ILE A 328 -4.47 -12.28 -3.39
N SER A 329 -5.79 -12.39 -3.16
CA SER A 329 -6.76 -11.33 -3.41
C SER A 329 -7.32 -10.76 -2.12
N HIS A 330 -7.74 -9.50 -2.17
CA HIS A 330 -8.51 -8.89 -1.07
C HIS A 330 -9.82 -9.62 -0.80
N GLY A 331 -10.46 -10.13 -1.85
CA GLY A 331 -11.73 -10.86 -1.77
C GLY A 331 -11.69 -12.20 -1.02
N GLY A 332 -10.55 -12.56 -0.43
CA GLY A 332 -10.46 -13.70 0.49
C GLY A 332 -9.93 -14.99 -0.12
N LEU A 333 -9.21 -14.96 -1.24
CA LEU A 333 -8.64 -16.15 -1.84
C LEU A 333 -7.13 -16.02 -2.07
N MET A 334 -6.39 -17.00 -1.55
CA MET A 334 -4.99 -17.24 -1.86
C MET A 334 -4.83 -18.55 -2.64
N ALA A 335 -4.00 -18.58 -3.66
CA ALA A 335 -3.80 -19.76 -4.48
C ALA A 335 -2.34 -19.95 -4.91
N ALA A 336 -1.96 -21.23 -5.08
CA ALA A 336 -0.80 -21.65 -5.84
C ALA A 336 -1.25 -22.24 -7.18
N ILE A 337 -0.67 -21.75 -8.26
CA ILE A 337 -1.01 -22.09 -9.63
C ILE A 337 0.24 -22.59 -10.34
N ASP A 338 0.14 -23.64 -11.12
CA ASP A 338 1.23 -24.11 -11.97
C ASP A 338 1.51 -23.09 -13.09
N LEU A 339 2.71 -22.55 -13.14
CA LEU A 339 3.09 -21.46 -14.04
C LEU A 339 2.86 -21.80 -15.51
N ARG A 340 3.04 -23.06 -15.90
CA ARG A 340 3.00 -23.50 -17.28
C ARG A 340 1.57 -23.76 -17.77
N SER A 341 0.78 -24.43 -16.92
CA SER A 341 -0.56 -24.92 -17.32
C SER A 341 -1.71 -24.05 -16.83
N GLY A 342 -1.48 -23.18 -15.84
CA GLY A 342 -2.55 -22.44 -15.16
C GLY A 342 -3.36 -23.30 -14.19
N ARG A 343 -3.02 -24.59 -14.04
CA ARG A 343 -3.78 -25.47 -13.13
C ARG A 343 -3.54 -25.04 -11.68
N ARG A 344 -4.64 -24.82 -10.95
CA ARG A 344 -4.60 -24.53 -9.51
C ARG A 344 -4.11 -25.78 -8.75
N LEU A 345 -3.01 -25.61 -8.03
CA LEU A 345 -2.40 -26.69 -7.24
C LEU A 345 -3.10 -26.82 -5.88
N TRP A 346 -3.34 -25.66 -5.26
CA TRP A 346 -4.12 -25.53 -4.05
C TRP A 346 -4.71 -24.11 -3.95
N GLN A 347 -5.72 -23.97 -3.09
CA GLN A 347 -6.31 -22.69 -2.72
C GLN A 347 -6.70 -22.69 -1.24
N LYS A 348 -6.72 -21.50 -0.64
CA LYS A 348 -7.14 -21.25 0.73
C LYS A 348 -7.97 -19.99 0.83
N ASP A 349 -8.94 -20.02 1.73
CA ASP A 349 -9.77 -18.86 2.08
C ASP A 349 -8.94 -17.90 2.96
N ILE A 350 -7.98 -17.21 2.37
CA ILE A 350 -7.10 -16.22 2.98
C ILE A 350 -7.12 -14.98 2.11
N GLY A 351 -7.60 -13.86 2.66
CA GLY A 351 -7.58 -12.55 2.00
C GLY A 351 -6.44 -11.68 2.50
N GLY A 352 -5.87 -10.89 1.61
CA GLY A 352 -4.81 -9.96 1.96
C GLY A 352 -4.55 -8.92 0.87
N LEU A 353 -4.02 -7.77 1.28
CA LEU A 353 -3.60 -6.68 0.40
C LEU A 353 -2.08 -6.68 0.18
N GLN A 354 -1.33 -7.33 1.06
CA GLN A 354 0.12 -7.39 1.00
C GLN A 354 0.59 -8.57 0.13
N SER A 355 1.77 -8.41 -0.44
CA SER A 355 2.38 -9.47 -1.24
C SER A 355 2.78 -10.65 -0.35
N PRO A 356 2.45 -11.90 -0.72
CA PRO A 356 2.98 -13.06 -0.03
C PRO A 356 4.52 -13.07 -0.09
N TRP A 357 5.18 -13.63 0.91
CA TRP A 357 6.63 -13.80 0.92
C TRP A 357 7.01 -15.27 0.92
N VAL A 358 7.76 -15.71 -0.09
CA VAL A 358 8.19 -17.12 -0.22
C VAL A 358 9.62 -17.29 0.27
N ALA A 359 9.83 -18.27 1.15
CA ALA A 359 11.17 -18.69 1.56
C ALA A 359 11.20 -20.21 1.79
N GLY A 360 12.06 -20.92 1.06
CA GLY A 360 12.11 -22.38 1.11
C GLY A 360 10.77 -23.03 0.75
N ASP A 361 10.23 -23.80 1.68
CA ASP A 361 8.95 -24.50 1.52
C ASP A 361 7.78 -23.78 2.23
N TYR A 362 7.98 -22.53 2.61
CA TYR A 362 6.98 -21.73 3.34
C TYR A 362 6.66 -20.42 2.63
N ILE A 363 5.46 -19.93 2.93
CA ILE A 363 4.92 -18.65 2.48
C ILE A 363 4.44 -17.90 3.71
N TYR A 364 4.83 -16.64 3.84
CA TYR A 364 4.37 -15.74 4.89
C TYR A 364 3.40 -14.75 4.30
N VAL A 365 2.27 -14.53 4.97
CA VAL A 365 1.21 -13.64 4.50
C VAL A 365 0.68 -12.79 5.65
N ILE A 366 0.32 -11.54 5.34
CA ILE A 366 -0.47 -10.67 6.22
C ILE A 366 -1.90 -10.67 5.67
N THR A 367 -2.86 -10.99 6.54
CA THR A 367 -4.28 -11.08 6.18
C THR A 367 -5.01 -9.76 6.35
N ASN A 368 -6.22 -9.65 5.77
CA ASN A 368 -7.10 -8.51 5.99
C ASN A 368 -7.54 -8.36 7.47
N ASP A 369 -7.42 -9.44 8.24
CA ASP A 369 -7.80 -9.48 9.66
C ASP A 369 -6.64 -9.10 10.59
N ALA A 370 -5.59 -8.47 10.06
CA ALA A 370 -4.36 -8.15 10.79
C ALA A 370 -3.76 -9.39 11.49
N GLU A 371 -3.63 -10.48 10.75
CA GLU A 371 -2.91 -11.68 11.19
C GLU A 371 -1.72 -11.90 10.27
N ILE A 372 -0.61 -12.39 10.82
CA ILE A 372 0.50 -12.94 10.03
C ILE A 372 0.48 -14.46 10.16
N ALA A 373 0.61 -15.15 9.03
CA ALA A 373 0.58 -16.60 8.99
C ALA A 373 1.74 -17.18 8.19
N CYS A 374 2.20 -18.36 8.62
CA CYS A 374 3.11 -19.22 7.88
C CYS A 374 2.30 -20.34 7.22
N VAL A 375 2.41 -20.45 5.91
CA VAL A 375 1.66 -21.37 5.08
C VAL A 375 2.61 -22.30 4.34
N SER A 376 2.33 -23.58 4.30
CA SER A 376 3.08 -24.56 3.50
C SER A 376 2.92 -24.22 2.02
N ARG A 377 4.03 -24.09 1.32
CA ARG A 377 4.08 -23.84 -0.12
C ARG A 377 3.54 -25.02 -0.93
N GLN A 378 3.66 -26.24 -0.40
CA GLN A 378 3.30 -27.45 -1.10
C GLN A 378 1.79 -27.62 -1.26
N ASP A 379 1.02 -27.37 -0.21
CA ASP A 379 -0.40 -27.72 -0.08
C ASP A 379 -1.27 -26.63 0.56
N GLY A 380 -0.68 -25.50 0.97
CA GLY A 380 -1.38 -24.37 1.58
C GLY A 380 -1.83 -24.62 3.03
N ARG A 381 -1.33 -25.66 3.72
CA ARG A 381 -1.63 -25.89 5.14
C ARG A 381 -0.98 -24.82 6.00
N ILE A 382 -1.66 -24.41 7.05
CA ILE A 382 -1.20 -23.31 7.91
C ILE A 382 -0.36 -23.89 9.05
N GLN A 383 0.91 -23.50 9.11
CA GLN A 383 1.86 -23.93 10.12
C GLN A 383 1.65 -23.22 11.46
N TRP A 384 1.51 -21.91 11.41
CA TRP A 384 1.20 -21.06 12.55
C TRP A 384 0.50 -19.77 12.10
N VAL A 385 -0.25 -19.16 13.01
CA VAL A 385 -0.90 -17.85 12.86
C VAL A 385 -0.60 -17.00 14.08
N ARG A 386 -0.41 -15.72 13.88
CA ARG A 386 -0.22 -14.74 14.94
C ARG A 386 -1.03 -13.48 14.64
N ALA A 387 -1.88 -13.08 15.60
CA ALA A 387 -2.57 -11.81 15.53
C ALA A 387 -1.59 -10.64 15.68
N LEU A 388 -1.77 -9.62 14.87
CA LEU A 388 -1.09 -8.33 14.93
C LEU A 388 -2.03 -7.31 15.59
N PRO A 389 -1.50 -6.23 16.19
CA PRO A 389 -2.34 -5.10 16.60
C PRO A 389 -3.19 -4.59 15.44
N ARG A 390 -4.48 -4.37 15.69
CA ARG A 390 -5.45 -3.90 14.66
C ARG A 390 -5.69 -2.41 14.74
N TYR A 391 -5.61 -1.85 15.94
CA TYR A 391 -5.96 -0.48 16.25
C TYR A 391 -4.87 0.13 17.13
N GLU A 392 -4.65 1.42 17.00
CA GLU A 392 -3.80 2.17 17.92
C GLU A 392 -4.50 2.34 19.26
N ASP A 393 -5.83 2.58 19.23
CA ASP A 393 -6.69 2.49 20.41
C ASP A 393 -7.55 1.21 20.36
N PRO A 394 -7.09 0.12 21.00
CA PRO A 394 -7.81 -1.15 21.02
C PRO A 394 -9.11 -1.10 21.84
N GLU A 395 -9.21 -0.18 22.83
CA GLU A 395 -10.38 -0.08 23.71
C GLU A 395 -11.58 0.51 22.98
N ASN A 396 -11.33 1.51 22.14
CA ASN A 396 -12.36 2.18 21.33
C ASN A 396 -12.47 1.63 19.92
N GLN A 397 -11.51 0.79 19.47
CA GLN A 397 -11.36 0.26 18.10
C GLN A 397 -11.22 1.40 17.08
N GLU A 398 -10.45 2.42 17.44
CA GLU A 398 -10.14 3.58 16.61
C GLU A 398 -8.72 3.47 16.05
N ASP A 399 -8.46 4.20 14.96
CA ASP A 399 -7.17 4.30 14.28
C ASP A 399 -6.63 2.94 13.85
N SER A 400 -7.25 2.38 12.81
CA SER A 400 -6.90 1.07 12.26
C SER A 400 -5.48 1.05 11.70
N ILE A 401 -4.66 0.10 12.16
CA ILE A 401 -3.28 -0.08 11.71
C ILE A 401 -3.26 -0.85 10.40
N ILE A 402 -2.64 -0.25 9.38
CA ILE A 402 -2.35 -0.89 8.11
C ILE A 402 -0.91 -1.43 8.16
N TRP A 403 -0.76 -2.74 8.07
CA TRP A 403 0.54 -3.40 8.06
C TRP A 403 1.07 -3.57 6.64
N THR A 404 2.38 -3.40 6.46
CA THR A 404 3.10 -3.61 5.21
C THR A 404 4.23 -4.64 5.40
N GLY A 405 4.62 -5.33 4.32
CA GLY A 405 5.49 -6.50 4.35
C GLY A 405 4.70 -7.80 4.10
N PRO A 406 5.12 -8.97 4.64
CA PRO A 406 6.36 -9.22 5.38
C PRO A 406 7.58 -9.37 4.46
N LEU A 407 8.78 -9.17 5.01
CA LEU A 407 10.04 -9.53 4.39
C LEU A 407 10.81 -10.45 5.33
N LEU A 408 11.56 -11.42 4.79
CA LEU A 408 12.36 -12.32 5.61
C LEU A 408 13.85 -11.97 5.49
N ALA A 409 14.49 -11.67 6.60
CA ALA A 409 15.92 -11.41 6.68
C ALA A 409 16.53 -11.95 7.98
N SER A 410 17.60 -12.73 7.87
CA SER A 410 18.37 -13.30 9.00
C SER A 410 17.46 -13.75 10.14
N ASP A 411 16.57 -14.71 9.83
CA ASP A 411 15.62 -15.35 10.77
C ASP A 411 14.59 -14.40 11.42
N ARG A 412 14.29 -13.28 10.76
CA ARG A 412 13.29 -12.30 11.19
C ARG A 412 12.36 -11.95 10.04
N LEU A 413 11.07 -12.09 10.26
CA LEU A 413 10.05 -11.45 9.44
C LEU A 413 9.94 -9.99 9.89
N ILE A 414 10.13 -9.08 8.95
CA ILE A 414 10.06 -7.64 9.17
C ILE A 414 8.76 -7.14 8.58
N ILE A 415 7.97 -6.46 9.39
CA ILE A 415 6.74 -5.77 9.01
C ILE A 415 6.80 -4.34 9.52
N ALA A 416 6.10 -3.44 8.88
CA ALA A 416 5.95 -2.07 9.35
C ALA A 416 4.49 -1.65 9.28
N GLY A 417 4.09 -0.68 10.08
CA GLY A 417 2.70 -0.25 10.18
C GLY A 417 2.51 1.25 10.02
N SER A 418 1.29 1.65 9.66
CA SER A 418 0.87 3.05 9.52
C SER A 418 0.93 3.86 10.83
N HIS A 419 1.16 3.20 11.96
CA HIS A 419 1.31 3.80 13.30
C HIS A 419 2.77 4.09 13.67
N GLY A 420 3.69 4.16 12.70
CA GLY A 420 5.07 4.52 12.94
C GLY A 420 5.91 3.46 13.65
N LYS A 421 5.58 2.16 13.51
CA LYS A 421 6.36 1.07 14.13
C LYS A 421 6.73 -0.01 13.14
N ALA A 422 7.99 -0.43 13.17
CA ALA A 422 8.46 -1.63 12.51
C ALA A 422 8.66 -2.75 13.54
N MET A 423 8.25 -3.96 13.20
CA MET A 423 8.28 -5.12 14.08
C MET A 423 9.04 -6.29 13.46
N ALA A 424 9.78 -7.01 14.29
CA ALA A 424 10.43 -8.26 13.94
C ALA A 424 9.67 -9.44 14.56
N ILE A 425 9.42 -10.48 13.76
CA ILE A 425 8.66 -11.67 14.14
C ILE A 425 9.46 -12.91 13.75
N SER A 426 9.48 -13.93 14.62
CA SER A 426 10.11 -15.21 14.33
C SER A 426 9.40 -15.92 13.15
N PRO A 427 10.10 -16.23 12.06
CA PRO A 427 9.52 -16.99 10.96
C PRO A 427 9.15 -18.42 11.35
N TYR A 428 9.74 -18.93 12.41
CA TYR A 428 9.58 -20.31 12.88
C TYR A 428 8.31 -20.49 13.74
N THR A 429 7.97 -19.48 14.54
CA THR A 429 6.93 -19.62 15.59
C THR A 429 5.89 -18.49 15.60
N GLY A 430 6.09 -17.43 14.81
CA GLY A 430 5.26 -16.22 14.86
C GLY A 430 5.45 -15.39 16.13
N ARG A 431 6.44 -15.68 16.98
CA ARG A 431 6.70 -14.93 18.22
C ARG A 431 7.28 -13.56 17.89
N PHE A 432 6.81 -12.52 18.57
CA PHE A 432 7.40 -11.19 18.51
C PHE A 432 8.83 -11.19 19.04
N LEU A 433 9.75 -10.57 18.32
CA LEU A 433 11.17 -10.49 18.64
C LEU A 433 11.59 -9.09 19.07
N GLY A 434 10.94 -8.05 18.57
CA GLY A 434 11.24 -6.67 18.92
C GLY A 434 10.51 -5.67 18.04
N THR A 435 10.57 -4.40 18.42
CA THR A 435 9.94 -3.28 17.73
C THR A 435 10.92 -2.11 17.65
N VAL A 436 10.84 -1.35 16.57
CA VAL A 436 11.61 -0.10 16.38
C VAL A 436 10.62 0.99 15.97
N GLU A 437 10.76 2.17 16.59
CA GLU A 437 9.98 3.35 16.22
C GLU A 437 10.53 3.93 14.91
N MET A 438 9.62 4.33 14.02
CA MET A 438 9.87 5.03 12.77
C MET A 438 9.51 6.52 12.95
N PRO A 439 10.01 7.42 12.09
CA PRO A 439 9.66 8.85 12.17
C PRO A 439 8.17 9.10 12.04
N ASP A 440 7.49 8.37 11.16
CA ASP A 440 6.06 8.42 10.88
C ASP A 440 5.57 7.03 10.45
N GLY A 441 4.31 6.93 10.01
CA GLY A 441 3.74 5.73 9.40
C GLY A 441 4.60 5.18 8.26
N VAL A 442 4.47 3.89 7.98
CA VAL A 442 5.17 3.23 6.87
C VAL A 442 4.14 2.51 6.02
N SER A 443 3.74 3.15 4.91
CA SER A 443 2.70 2.64 4.00
C SER A 443 3.23 1.76 2.88
N VAL A 444 4.53 1.85 2.57
CA VAL A 444 5.20 1.03 1.55
C VAL A 444 6.12 -0.01 2.19
N PRO A 445 6.20 -1.23 1.62
CA PRO A 445 7.09 -2.25 2.17
C PRO A 445 8.55 -1.80 2.20
N PRO A 446 9.29 -2.05 3.28
CA PRO A 446 10.72 -1.80 3.33
C PRO A 446 11.46 -2.65 2.30
N VAL A 447 12.71 -2.33 2.02
CA VAL A 447 13.56 -3.08 1.09
C VAL A 447 14.88 -3.45 1.75
N ILE A 448 15.51 -4.51 1.26
CA ILE A 448 16.75 -5.04 1.82
C ILE A 448 17.79 -5.18 0.70
N ALA A 449 18.92 -4.50 0.86
CA ALA A 449 20.04 -4.61 -0.07
C ALA A 449 21.36 -4.27 0.64
N GLY A 450 22.46 -4.91 0.22
CA GLY A 450 23.78 -4.65 0.75
C GLY A 450 23.89 -4.83 2.27
N GLY A 451 23.11 -5.74 2.85
CA GLY A 451 23.04 -5.96 4.30
C GLY A 451 22.32 -4.84 5.08
N SER A 452 21.64 -3.95 4.41
CA SER A 452 20.88 -2.83 5.02
C SER A 452 19.39 -2.99 4.79
N ILE A 453 18.59 -2.46 5.72
CA ILE A 453 17.13 -2.34 5.60
C ILE A 453 16.81 -0.87 5.42
N TYR A 454 16.02 -0.57 4.39
CA TYR A 454 15.58 0.77 4.03
C TYR A 454 14.07 0.89 4.28
N PHE A 455 13.67 1.80 5.16
CA PHE A 455 12.28 2.17 5.41
C PHE A 455 12.03 3.54 4.81
N LEU A 456 10.95 3.68 4.08
CA LEU A 456 10.43 4.96 3.63
C LEU A 456 9.19 5.26 4.46
N ALA A 457 9.28 6.27 5.31
CA ALA A 457 8.19 6.73 6.15
C ALA A 457 7.27 7.69 5.40
N ASP A 458 6.05 7.84 5.88
CA ASP A 458 4.99 8.60 5.19
C ASP A 458 5.25 10.12 5.19
N ASP A 459 6.11 10.61 6.11
CA ASP A 459 6.67 11.98 6.12
C ASP A 459 7.80 12.21 5.10
N ALA A 460 8.04 11.27 4.19
CA ALA A 460 9.12 11.27 3.22
C ALA A 460 10.53 11.08 3.81
N GLU A 461 10.67 10.65 5.07
CA GLU A 461 11.99 10.30 5.61
C GLU A 461 12.38 8.88 5.19
N LEU A 462 13.49 8.76 4.46
CA LEU A 462 14.13 7.48 4.17
C LEU A 462 15.09 7.13 5.29
N VAL A 463 14.82 6.06 6.03
CA VAL A 463 15.60 5.62 7.20
C VAL A 463 16.33 4.33 6.89
N VAL A 464 17.62 4.25 7.20
CA VAL A 464 18.47 3.09 6.89
C VAL A 464 19.05 2.48 8.16
N TYR A 465 18.87 1.17 8.30
CA TYR A 465 19.45 0.35 9.36
C TYR A 465 20.48 -0.62 8.80
N ARG A 466 21.63 -0.72 9.52
CA ARG A 466 22.74 -1.64 9.24
C ARG A 466 23.22 -2.35 10.48
#